data_aab9f67ba1e0c9537355f4f015601d52
#
_entry.id   aab9f67ba1e0c9537355f4f015601d52
#
_cell.length_a   1.000
_cell.length_b   1.000
_cell.length_c   1.000
_cell.angle_alpha   90.00
_cell.angle_beta   90.00
_cell.angle_gamma   90.00
#
_symmetry.space_group_name_H-M   'P 1'
#
loop_
_entity.id
_entity.type
_entity.pdbx_description
1 polymer ?
#
loop_
_entity_poly.entity_id
_entity_poly.type
_entity_poly.pdbx_seq_one_letter_code
_entity_poly.pdbx_strand_id
1 'polypeptide(L)'
;VLSAFLCSKAFVKQNVAGGAIVNVSSIASRTGAPFEYVDYATSKGAMDSFTKGLSLELAAKNIRVNSVRPGFIKTDIHADGGEPGRVERLSSQIPMQRGGTADEVAQAIAWLLSPQSSYITGSFIDLAGGK
;
A
#
# COMPACT_ATOMS: atom_id res chain seq x y z
N VAL A 1 2.68 -0.10 -11.86
CA VAL A 1 1.65 0.93 -12.14
C VAL A 1 0.68 0.45 -13.21
N LEU A 2 1.17 -0.05 -14.35
CA LEU A 2 0.29 -0.50 -15.45
C LEU A 2 -0.68 -1.60 -15.01
N SER A 3 -0.22 -2.58 -14.23
CA SER A 3 -1.07 -3.67 -13.73
C SER A 3 -2.24 -3.15 -12.88
N ALA A 4 -1.98 -2.15 -12.02
CA ALA A 4 -3.01 -1.53 -11.21
C ALA A 4 -4.07 -0.84 -12.08
N PHE A 5 -3.67 -0.14 -13.13
CA PHE A 5 -4.57 0.46 -14.10
C PHE A 5 -5.46 -0.57 -14.77
N LEU A 6 -4.86 -1.64 -15.29
CA LEU A 6 -5.58 -2.67 -16.04
C LEU A 6 -6.55 -3.45 -15.14
N CYS A 7 -6.12 -3.83 -13.94
CA CYS A 7 -6.98 -4.53 -12.99
C CYS A 7 -8.14 -3.65 -12.52
N SER A 8 -7.87 -2.39 -12.19
CA SER A 8 -8.91 -1.44 -11.79
C SER A 8 -9.92 -1.20 -12.89
N LYS A 9 -9.46 -1.03 -14.13
CA LYS A 9 -10.33 -0.88 -15.30
C LYS A 9 -11.24 -2.09 -15.48
N ALA A 10 -10.69 -3.29 -15.37
CA ALA A 10 -11.46 -4.53 -15.48
C ALA A 10 -12.49 -4.66 -14.36
N PHE A 11 -12.12 -4.29 -13.14
CA PHE A 11 -13.02 -4.31 -11.99
C PHE A 11 -14.19 -3.34 -12.17
N VAL A 12 -13.91 -2.11 -12.57
CA VAL A 12 -14.93 -1.07 -12.76
C VAL A 12 -15.95 -1.46 -13.84
N LYS A 13 -15.50 -2.14 -14.89
CA LYS A 13 -16.38 -2.63 -15.97
C LYS A 13 -17.44 -3.62 -15.51
N GLN A 14 -17.25 -4.25 -14.36
CA GLN A 14 -18.23 -5.20 -13.81
C GLN A 14 -19.44 -4.51 -13.15
N ASN A 15 -19.43 -3.19 -13.03
CA ASN A 15 -20.51 -2.40 -12.41
C ASN A 15 -20.90 -2.88 -11.01
N VAL A 16 -19.92 -3.24 -10.19
CA VAL A 16 -20.16 -3.75 -8.84
C VAL A 16 -20.34 -2.59 -7.88
N ALA A 17 -21.58 -2.24 -7.56
CA ALA A 17 -21.87 -1.27 -6.51
C ALA A 17 -21.45 -1.81 -5.14
N GLY A 18 -20.84 -0.95 -4.31
CA GLY A 18 -20.35 -1.35 -3.01
C GLY A 18 -18.99 -2.06 -3.05
N GLY A 19 -18.32 -2.09 -4.20
CA GLY A 19 -17.00 -2.68 -4.35
C GLY A 19 -15.90 -1.85 -3.68
N ALA A 20 -14.75 -2.48 -3.48
CA ALA A 20 -13.58 -1.83 -2.91
C ALA A 20 -12.30 -2.29 -3.61
N ILE A 21 -11.40 -1.34 -3.79
CA ILE A 21 -10.05 -1.57 -4.33
C ILE A 21 -9.05 -1.16 -3.25
N VAL A 22 -8.06 -2.00 -3.00
CA VAL A 22 -6.92 -1.65 -2.15
C VAL A 22 -5.64 -1.82 -2.95
N ASN A 23 -4.90 -0.75 -3.09
CA ASN A 23 -3.58 -0.76 -3.73
C ASN A 23 -2.49 -0.94 -2.67
N VAL A 24 -1.48 -1.73 -3.00
CA VAL A 24 -0.31 -1.91 -2.13
C VAL A 24 0.79 -0.98 -2.62
N SER A 25 0.98 0.11 -1.91
CA SER A 25 2.05 1.07 -2.12
C SER A 25 3.26 0.75 -1.24
N SER A 26 3.95 1.74 -0.77
CA SER A 26 5.09 1.62 0.15
C SER A 26 5.30 2.94 0.89
N ILE A 27 5.84 2.87 2.09
CA ILE A 27 6.32 4.06 2.80
C ILE A 27 7.37 4.82 1.98
N ALA A 28 8.07 4.14 1.06
CA ALA A 28 9.02 4.75 0.15
C ALA A 28 8.40 5.86 -0.70
N SER A 29 7.09 5.80 -0.99
CA SER A 29 6.39 6.88 -1.69
C SER A 29 6.44 8.21 -0.95
N ARG A 30 6.56 8.18 0.39
CA ARG A 30 6.66 9.36 1.25
C ARG A 30 8.11 9.77 1.52
N THR A 31 8.99 8.79 1.69
CA THR A 31 10.39 9.04 2.07
C THR A 31 11.29 9.31 0.87
N GLY A 32 10.92 8.83 -0.32
CA GLY A 32 11.74 8.90 -1.52
C GLY A 32 12.83 7.84 -1.58
N ALA A 33 13.04 7.06 -0.51
CA ALA A 33 14.09 6.05 -0.39
C ALA A 33 15.46 6.52 -0.92
N PRO A 34 15.96 7.68 -0.47
CA PRO A 34 17.21 8.25 -0.98
C PRO A 34 18.38 7.31 -0.74
N PHE A 35 19.28 7.23 -1.71
CA PHE A 35 20.48 6.39 -1.69
C PHE A 35 20.20 4.88 -1.69
N GLU A 36 18.92 4.48 -1.82
CA GLU A 36 18.53 3.07 -1.89
C GLU A 36 17.73 2.77 -3.16
N TYR A 37 16.48 3.28 -3.27
CA TYR A 37 15.54 2.88 -4.31
C TYR A 37 14.68 4.07 -4.77
N VAL A 38 15.28 5.11 -5.33
CA VAL A 38 14.53 6.29 -5.81
C VAL A 38 13.54 5.93 -6.92
N ASP A 39 13.93 5.03 -7.82
CA ASP A 39 13.07 4.53 -8.90
C ASP A 39 11.85 3.78 -8.36
N TYR A 40 12.06 2.90 -7.39
CA TYR A 40 10.97 2.20 -6.68
C TYR A 40 10.05 3.20 -5.97
N ALA A 41 10.62 4.14 -5.23
CA ALA A 41 9.86 5.20 -4.55
C ALA A 41 9.01 6.01 -5.53
N THR A 42 9.56 6.32 -6.70
CA THR A 42 8.85 7.02 -7.77
C THR A 42 7.66 6.22 -8.26
N SER A 43 7.84 4.92 -8.49
CA SER A 43 6.73 4.04 -8.92
C SER A 43 5.62 3.96 -7.87
N LYS A 44 5.97 3.93 -6.59
CA LYS A 44 5.00 3.88 -5.50
C LYS A 44 4.33 5.24 -5.27
N GLY A 45 5.02 6.34 -5.53
CA GLY A 45 4.41 7.67 -5.57
C GLY A 45 3.35 7.79 -6.67
N ALA A 46 3.62 7.20 -7.83
CA ALA A 46 2.64 7.11 -8.91
C ALA A 46 1.40 6.30 -8.48
N MET A 47 1.60 5.21 -7.73
CA MET A 47 0.49 4.42 -7.17
C MET A 47 -0.36 5.24 -6.20
N ASP A 48 0.26 6.09 -5.39
CA ASP A 48 -0.45 6.95 -4.45
C ASP A 48 -1.32 7.98 -5.19
N SER A 49 -0.77 8.64 -6.20
CA SER A 49 -1.53 9.57 -7.04
C SER A 49 -2.69 8.88 -7.76
N PHE A 50 -2.44 7.70 -8.31
CA PHE A 50 -3.47 6.88 -8.95
C PHE A 50 -4.60 6.53 -7.99
N THR A 51 -4.27 6.06 -6.79
CA THR A 51 -5.24 5.73 -5.75
C THR A 51 -6.13 6.93 -5.44
N LYS A 52 -5.53 8.10 -5.21
CA LYS A 52 -6.27 9.32 -4.87
C LYS A 52 -7.18 9.76 -5.99
N GLY A 53 -6.67 9.83 -7.21
CA GLY A 53 -7.47 10.24 -8.37
C GLY A 53 -8.64 9.29 -8.61
N LEU A 54 -8.38 8.00 -8.61
CA LEU A 54 -9.40 6.98 -8.86
C LEU A 54 -10.47 6.97 -7.77
N SER A 55 -10.08 7.21 -6.51
CA SER A 55 -11.05 7.27 -5.41
C SER A 55 -12.10 8.36 -5.62
N LEU A 56 -11.68 9.50 -6.13
CA LEU A 56 -12.59 10.63 -6.41
C LEU A 56 -13.51 10.34 -7.61
N GLU A 57 -12.97 9.69 -8.63
CA GLU A 57 -13.77 9.34 -9.82
C GLU A 57 -14.84 8.28 -9.52
N LEU A 58 -14.54 7.34 -8.61
CA LEU A 58 -15.42 6.20 -8.35
C LEU A 58 -16.31 6.37 -7.12
N ALA A 59 -16.15 7.44 -6.33
CA ALA A 59 -16.93 7.64 -5.11
C ALA A 59 -18.43 7.65 -5.36
N ALA A 60 -18.90 8.37 -6.39
CA ALA A 60 -20.33 8.43 -6.74
C ALA A 60 -20.88 7.09 -7.26
N LYS A 61 -20.01 6.18 -7.68
CA LYS A 61 -20.38 4.82 -8.07
C LYS A 61 -20.39 3.84 -6.90
N ASN A 62 -20.17 4.34 -5.69
CA ASN A 62 -20.08 3.55 -4.47
C ASN A 62 -18.97 2.47 -4.55
N ILE A 63 -17.85 2.82 -5.16
CA ILE A 63 -16.64 1.99 -5.18
C ILE A 63 -15.56 2.76 -4.41
N ARG A 64 -15.06 2.16 -3.35
CA ARG A 64 -14.01 2.74 -2.50
C ARG A 64 -12.63 2.34 -3.01
N VAL A 65 -11.70 3.27 -2.97
CA VAL A 65 -10.32 3.02 -3.40
C VAL A 65 -9.38 3.57 -2.33
N ASN A 66 -8.63 2.70 -1.71
CA ASN A 66 -7.68 3.02 -0.64
C ASN A 66 -6.34 2.35 -0.91
N SER A 67 -5.36 2.67 -0.09
CA SER A 67 -4.03 2.10 -0.22
C SER A 67 -3.43 1.80 1.15
N VAL A 68 -2.55 0.82 1.20
CA VAL A 68 -1.65 0.60 2.33
C VAL A 68 -0.22 0.96 1.92
N ARG A 69 0.56 1.49 2.87
CA ARG A 69 1.97 1.81 2.68
C ARG A 69 2.81 1.03 3.69
N PRO A 70 3.17 -0.22 3.37
CA PRO A 70 4.06 -0.97 4.25
C PRO A 70 5.45 -0.34 4.31
N GLY A 71 6.06 -0.38 5.49
CA GLY A 71 7.45 -0.06 5.69
C GLY A 71 8.32 -1.32 5.66
N PHE A 72 9.14 -1.53 6.69
CA PHE A 72 9.99 -2.72 6.79
C PHE A 72 9.16 -3.90 7.30
N ILE A 73 8.87 -4.83 6.40
CA ILE A 73 8.05 -6.02 6.67
C ILE A 73 8.93 -7.26 6.53
N LYS A 74 8.83 -8.17 7.49
CA LYS A 74 9.54 -9.45 7.49
C LYS A 74 8.95 -10.37 6.43
N THR A 75 9.60 -10.41 5.29
CA THR A 75 9.23 -11.25 4.14
C THR A 75 10.48 -11.74 3.42
N ASP A 76 10.32 -12.69 2.52
CA ASP A 76 11.42 -13.24 1.73
C ASP A 76 11.98 -12.25 0.69
N ILE A 77 11.27 -11.15 0.42
CA ILE A 77 11.71 -10.14 -0.55
C ILE A 77 13.09 -9.56 -0.22
N HIS A 78 13.44 -9.47 1.06
CA HIS A 78 14.75 -8.96 1.49
C HIS A 78 15.86 -9.95 1.17
N ALA A 79 15.60 -11.24 1.31
CA ALA A 79 16.52 -12.29 0.90
C ALA A 79 16.70 -12.30 -0.62
N ASP A 80 15.62 -12.18 -1.36
CA ASP A 80 15.63 -12.11 -2.83
C ASP A 80 16.40 -10.88 -3.32
N GLY A 81 16.36 -9.78 -2.57
CA GLY A 81 17.13 -8.56 -2.84
C GLY A 81 18.60 -8.64 -2.40
N GLY A 82 19.07 -9.79 -1.88
CA GLY A 82 20.45 -10.01 -1.45
C GLY A 82 20.76 -9.53 -0.04
N GLU A 83 19.75 -9.15 0.75
CA GLU A 83 19.94 -8.67 2.13
C GLU A 83 18.92 -9.30 3.08
N PRO A 84 19.06 -10.60 3.44
CA PRO A 84 18.09 -11.30 4.29
C PRO A 84 17.94 -10.71 5.70
N GLY A 85 18.99 -10.09 6.25
CA GLY A 85 18.98 -9.45 7.57
C GLY A 85 18.59 -7.97 7.57
N ARG A 86 18.04 -7.45 6.49
CA ARG A 86 17.75 -6.02 6.33
C ARG A 86 16.81 -5.49 7.41
N VAL A 87 15.73 -6.21 7.71
CA VAL A 87 14.74 -5.77 8.69
C VAL A 87 15.34 -5.70 10.08
N GLU A 88 16.11 -6.71 10.48
CA GLU A 88 16.79 -6.77 11.78
C GLU A 88 17.79 -5.63 11.90
N ARG A 89 18.59 -5.38 10.85
CA ARG A 89 19.58 -4.30 10.82
C ARG A 89 18.93 -2.93 11.01
N LEU A 90 17.73 -2.72 10.45
CA LEU A 90 17.04 -1.44 10.47
C LEU A 90 16.04 -1.30 11.62
N SER A 91 15.79 -2.35 12.40
CA SER A 91 14.80 -2.37 13.47
C SER A 91 15.00 -1.26 14.51
N SER A 92 16.28 -0.96 14.85
CA SER A 92 16.61 0.10 15.81
C SER A 92 16.20 1.50 15.32
N GLN A 93 16.02 1.68 14.01
CA GLN A 93 15.61 2.96 13.41
C GLN A 93 14.09 3.09 13.32
N ILE A 94 13.35 2.04 13.66
CA ILE A 94 11.90 2.02 13.65
C ILE A 94 11.40 2.36 15.07
N PRO A 95 10.50 3.34 15.25
CA PRO A 95 10.02 3.69 16.60
C PRO A 95 9.48 2.49 17.39
N MET A 96 8.77 1.55 16.76
CA MET A 96 8.29 0.33 17.42
C MET A 96 9.38 -0.73 17.62
N GLN A 97 10.62 -0.46 17.22
CA GLN A 97 11.80 -1.30 17.42
C GLN A 97 11.70 -2.72 16.82
N ARG A 98 10.88 -2.87 15.79
CA ARG A 98 10.73 -4.13 15.05
C ARG A 98 10.21 -3.88 13.65
N GLY A 99 10.44 -4.82 12.74
CA GLY A 99 9.72 -4.88 11.48
C GLY A 99 8.29 -5.36 11.69
N GLY A 100 7.41 -5.04 10.76
CA GLY A 100 6.07 -5.58 10.73
C GLY A 100 6.04 -6.99 10.14
N THR A 101 4.89 -7.65 10.23
CA THR A 101 4.65 -8.96 9.64
C THR A 101 3.77 -8.85 8.42
N ALA A 102 3.87 -9.82 7.51
CA ALA A 102 2.97 -9.91 6.36
C ALA A 102 1.50 -9.98 6.80
N ASP A 103 1.23 -10.67 7.92
CA ASP A 103 -0.12 -10.80 8.47
C ASP A 103 -0.68 -9.46 8.95
N GLU A 104 0.14 -8.62 9.58
CA GLU A 104 -0.28 -7.28 9.98
C GLU A 104 -0.68 -6.43 8.76
N VAL A 105 0.02 -6.55 7.64
CA VAL A 105 -0.35 -5.89 6.39
C VAL A 105 -1.64 -6.47 5.82
N ALA A 106 -1.76 -7.80 5.81
CA ALA A 106 -2.95 -8.49 5.30
C ALA A 106 -4.22 -8.10 6.06
N GLN A 107 -4.14 -7.95 7.39
CA GLN A 107 -5.27 -7.52 8.22
C GLN A 107 -5.74 -6.10 7.86
N ALA A 108 -4.84 -5.18 7.60
CA ALA A 108 -5.19 -3.82 7.18
C ALA A 108 -5.89 -3.83 5.81
N ILE A 109 -5.38 -4.61 4.87
CA ILE A 109 -5.98 -4.77 3.54
C ILE A 109 -7.39 -5.36 3.68
N ALA A 110 -7.54 -6.42 4.45
CA ALA A 110 -8.84 -7.06 4.65
C ALA A 110 -9.87 -6.10 5.26
N TRP A 111 -9.46 -5.28 6.23
CA TRP A 111 -10.33 -4.27 6.83
C TRP A 111 -10.77 -3.21 5.82
N LEU A 112 -9.84 -2.73 5.00
CA LEU A 112 -10.17 -1.75 3.95
C LEU A 112 -11.10 -2.32 2.88
N LEU A 113 -11.08 -3.63 2.65
CA LEU A 113 -12.00 -4.30 1.74
C LEU A 113 -13.35 -4.61 2.38
N SER A 114 -13.46 -4.54 3.71
CA SER A 114 -14.67 -4.94 4.45
C SER A 114 -15.68 -3.80 4.54
N PRO A 115 -16.97 -4.12 4.81
CA PRO A 115 -18.00 -3.11 5.08
C PRO A 115 -17.72 -2.24 6.31
N GLN A 116 -16.83 -2.67 7.22
CA GLN A 116 -16.47 -1.91 8.41
C GLN A 116 -15.76 -0.60 8.10
N SER A 117 -15.12 -0.49 6.94
CA SER A 117 -14.50 0.74 6.45
C SER A 117 -15.35 1.48 5.42
N SER A 118 -16.67 1.38 5.52
CA SER A 118 -17.63 1.83 4.49
C SER A 118 -17.60 3.34 4.19
N TYR A 119 -17.12 4.18 5.11
CA TYR A 119 -17.00 5.62 4.89
C TYR A 119 -15.58 6.07 4.57
N ILE A 120 -14.71 5.14 4.16
CA ILE A 120 -13.29 5.39 3.90
C ILE A 120 -13.00 5.16 2.41
N THR A 121 -12.61 6.24 1.73
CA THR A 121 -12.09 6.19 0.36
C THR A 121 -11.03 7.27 0.18
N GLY A 122 -10.07 7.04 -0.69
CA GLY A 122 -8.96 7.97 -0.92
C GLY A 122 -8.00 8.08 0.27
N SER A 123 -7.96 7.08 1.13
CA SER A 123 -7.14 7.06 2.35
C SER A 123 -5.95 6.13 2.21
N PHE A 124 -4.94 6.40 3.03
CA PHE A 124 -3.68 5.65 3.04
C PHE A 124 -3.39 5.22 4.48
N ILE A 125 -3.11 3.93 4.67
CA ILE A 125 -2.70 3.39 5.97
C ILE A 125 -1.22 3.07 5.91
N ASP A 126 -0.44 3.75 6.75
CA ASP A 126 0.98 3.50 6.88
C ASP A 126 1.21 2.38 7.89
N LEU A 127 1.82 1.29 7.45
CA LEU A 127 2.18 0.13 8.27
C LEU A 127 3.70 0.13 8.42
N ALA A 128 4.22 1.10 9.16
CA ALA A 128 5.65 1.41 9.19
C ALA A 128 6.24 1.51 10.61
N GLY A 129 5.47 1.12 11.62
CA GLY A 129 5.96 1.13 13.01
C GLY A 129 6.28 2.51 13.56
N GLY A 130 5.68 3.58 12.99
CA GLY A 130 5.89 4.96 13.39
C GLY A 130 6.94 5.72 12.56
N LYS A 131 7.47 5.10 11.51
CA LYS A 131 8.48 5.73 10.64
C LYS A 131 7.87 6.64 9.58
#